data_194c887b9c2f79eb62736b1541673a7a
#
_entry.id   194c887b9c2f79eb62736b1541673a7a
#
_cell.length_a   1.000
_cell.length_b   1.000
_cell.length_c   1.000
_cell.angle_alpha   90.00
_cell.angle_beta   90.00
_cell.angle_gamma   90.00
#
_symmetry.space_group_name_H-M   'P 1'
#
loop_
_entity.id
_entity.type
_entity.pdbx_description
1 polymer ?
#
loop_
_entity_poly.entity_id
_entity_poly.type
_entity_poly.pdbx_seq_one_letter_code
_entity_poly.pdbx_strand_id
1 'polypeptide(L)'
;KEMQNRITADIAAFRLPRYAQIPEVGLYLEQVVRYINARLAPLGEPELTGSMVSNYVKQKLVPAPQKKLYTAEHLARLLFIAVVKPVVPLEGLRLMFSIQEECYPLQTAYDYFCDEFENMLGAAFGVAPAVEGLGETESDAKDLLRSTISATVNKVCLDRYLEEYRKRREQAETIVGKEISLL
;
A
#
# COMPACT_ATOMS: atom_id res chain seq x y z
N LYS A 1 -5.56 3.53 -24.45
CA LYS A 1 -6.18 2.23 -24.14
C LYS A 1 -5.16 1.16 -23.72
N GLU A 2 -4.06 0.99 -24.46
CA GLU A 2 -3.05 -0.04 -24.19
C GLU A 2 -2.31 0.14 -22.85
N MET A 3 -1.97 1.39 -22.51
CA MET A 3 -1.37 1.76 -21.21
C MET A 3 -2.30 1.39 -20.05
N GLN A 4 -3.55 1.77 -20.14
CA GLN A 4 -4.55 1.49 -19.12
C GLN A 4 -4.75 0.00 -18.93
N ASN A 5 -4.74 -0.79 -20.00
CA ASN A 5 -4.91 -2.25 -19.95
C ASN A 5 -3.77 -2.96 -19.20
N ARG A 6 -2.52 -2.52 -19.35
CA ARG A 6 -1.37 -3.11 -18.62
C ARG A 6 -1.46 -2.85 -17.12
N ILE A 7 -1.69 -1.58 -16.75
CA ILE A 7 -1.84 -1.18 -15.34
C ILE A 7 -3.03 -1.92 -14.71
N THR A 8 -4.14 -2.01 -15.44
CA THR A 8 -5.35 -2.69 -14.97
C THR A 8 -5.10 -4.17 -14.66
N ALA A 9 -4.28 -4.87 -15.46
CA ALA A 9 -3.98 -6.28 -15.22
C ALA A 9 -3.21 -6.50 -13.91
N ASP A 10 -2.21 -5.68 -13.62
CA ASP A 10 -1.43 -5.73 -12.37
C ASP A 10 -2.33 -5.48 -11.15
N ILE A 11 -3.21 -4.49 -11.25
CA ILE A 11 -4.13 -4.11 -10.16
C ILE A 11 -5.26 -5.14 -10.00
N ALA A 12 -5.74 -5.76 -11.06
CA ALA A 12 -6.79 -6.77 -10.99
C ALA A 12 -6.40 -7.98 -10.14
N ALA A 13 -5.10 -8.34 -10.16
CA ALA A 13 -4.55 -9.44 -9.37
C ALA A 13 -4.12 -9.02 -7.95
N PHE A 14 -4.04 -7.72 -7.67
CA PHE A 14 -3.57 -7.22 -6.38
C PHE A 14 -4.53 -7.57 -5.24
N ARG A 15 -3.98 -8.16 -4.18
CA ARG A 15 -4.70 -8.43 -2.93
C ARG A 15 -3.79 -8.21 -1.74
N LEU A 16 -4.28 -7.52 -0.73
CA LEU A 16 -3.66 -7.45 0.59
C LEU A 16 -4.04 -8.70 1.40
N PRO A 17 -3.11 -9.28 2.15
CA PRO A 17 -3.47 -10.37 3.06
C PRO A 17 -4.39 -9.83 4.14
N ARG A 18 -5.50 -10.51 4.43
CA ARG A 18 -6.33 -10.21 5.60
C ARG A 18 -5.57 -10.60 6.87
N TYR A 19 -5.95 -10.08 8.01
CA TYR A 19 -5.22 -10.30 9.25
C TYR A 19 -5.01 -11.80 9.54
N ALA A 20 -6.03 -12.62 9.36
CA ALA A 20 -5.95 -14.06 9.52
C ALA A 20 -5.05 -14.79 8.49
N GLN A 21 -4.67 -14.14 7.41
CA GLN A 21 -3.77 -14.67 6.37
C GLN A 21 -2.31 -14.24 6.59
N ILE A 22 -2.06 -13.32 7.51
CA ILE A 22 -0.70 -12.93 7.89
C ILE A 22 -0.07 -14.09 8.68
N PRO A 23 1.22 -14.43 8.45
CA PRO A 23 1.89 -15.49 9.19
C PRO A 23 1.81 -15.30 10.72
N GLU A 24 1.34 -16.30 11.42
CA GLU A 24 1.34 -16.31 12.89
C GLU A 24 2.74 -16.52 13.48
N VAL A 25 3.61 -17.15 12.69
CA VAL A 25 5.02 -17.37 13.08
C VAL A 25 5.76 -16.05 12.99
N GLY A 26 6.48 -15.67 14.04
CA GLY A 26 7.29 -14.46 14.06
C GLY A 26 8.35 -14.47 12.96
N LEU A 27 8.51 -13.33 12.28
CA LEU A 27 9.48 -13.14 11.20
C LEU A 27 10.62 -12.24 11.65
N TYR A 28 11.84 -12.50 11.16
CA TYR A 28 12.96 -11.58 11.31
C TYR A 28 12.82 -10.37 10.36
N LEU A 29 13.49 -9.27 10.67
CA LEU A 29 13.40 -8.01 9.92
C LEU A 29 13.52 -8.17 8.40
N GLU A 30 14.52 -8.93 7.93
CA GLU A 30 14.72 -9.15 6.49
C GLU A 30 13.55 -9.91 5.84
N GLN A 31 12.97 -10.86 6.58
CA GLN A 31 11.79 -11.61 6.12
C GLN A 31 10.56 -10.71 6.07
N VAL A 32 10.38 -9.81 7.06
CA VAL A 32 9.32 -8.81 7.07
C VAL A 32 9.39 -7.90 5.85
N VAL A 33 10.56 -7.33 5.59
CA VAL A 33 10.78 -6.45 4.43
C VAL A 33 10.46 -7.17 3.13
N ARG A 34 10.97 -8.39 2.95
CA ARG A 34 10.68 -9.22 1.77
C ARG A 34 9.21 -9.54 1.63
N TYR A 35 8.55 -9.91 2.74
CA TYR A 35 7.13 -10.24 2.77
C TYR A 35 6.26 -9.07 2.32
N ILE A 36 6.51 -7.87 2.86
CA ILE A 36 5.72 -6.68 2.57
C ILE A 36 5.96 -6.21 1.13
N ASN A 37 7.22 -6.10 0.70
CA ASN A 37 7.56 -5.63 -0.64
C ASN A 37 7.01 -6.57 -1.74
N ALA A 38 7.03 -7.88 -1.52
CA ALA A 38 6.45 -8.84 -2.47
C ALA A 38 4.93 -8.63 -2.65
N ARG A 39 4.22 -8.23 -1.59
CA ARG A 39 2.78 -7.99 -1.66
C ARG A 39 2.43 -6.63 -2.26
N LEU A 40 3.27 -5.64 -2.06
CA LEU A 40 3.02 -4.27 -2.52
C LEU A 40 3.64 -3.98 -3.90
N ALA A 41 4.40 -4.92 -4.48
CA ALA A 41 5.05 -4.75 -5.78
C ALA A 41 4.11 -4.24 -6.90
N PRO A 42 2.83 -4.69 -7.02
CA PRO A 42 1.92 -4.15 -8.02
C PRO A 42 1.58 -2.67 -7.86
N LEU A 43 1.77 -2.10 -6.67
CA LEU A 43 1.52 -0.67 -6.41
C LEU A 43 2.69 0.22 -6.87
N GLY A 44 3.86 -0.36 -7.14
CA GLY A 44 5.06 0.35 -7.59
C GLY A 44 5.98 0.78 -6.43
N GLU A 45 6.94 1.63 -6.76
CA GLU A 45 7.90 2.24 -5.81
C GLU A 45 7.22 3.35 -4.95
N PRO A 46 7.75 3.66 -3.75
CA PRO A 46 8.99 3.15 -3.16
C PRO A 46 8.79 1.91 -2.27
N GLU A 47 9.80 1.04 -2.24
CA GLU A 47 9.84 -0.14 -1.38
C GLU A 47 10.09 0.21 0.10
N LEU A 48 9.62 -0.67 0.98
CA LEU A 48 9.94 -0.63 2.41
C LEU A 48 11.37 -1.14 2.62
N THR A 49 12.13 -0.47 3.50
CA THR A 49 13.48 -0.89 3.90
C THR A 49 13.56 -1.25 5.37
N GLY A 50 14.56 -2.03 5.77
CA GLY A 50 14.80 -2.36 7.17
C GLY A 50 15.03 -1.13 8.05
N SER A 51 15.71 -0.10 7.52
CA SER A 51 15.90 1.18 8.21
C SER A 51 14.59 1.91 8.46
N MET A 52 13.65 1.85 7.51
CA MET A 52 12.31 2.43 7.69
C MET A 52 11.54 1.70 8.77
N VAL A 53 11.55 0.37 8.77
CA VAL A 53 10.90 -0.44 9.82
C VAL A 53 11.47 -0.09 11.19
N SER A 54 12.79 -0.05 11.32
CA SER A 54 13.47 0.32 12.57
C SER A 54 13.09 1.73 13.04
N ASN A 55 12.94 2.68 12.11
CA ASN A 55 12.48 4.03 12.43
C ASN A 55 11.03 4.03 12.93
N TYR A 56 10.13 3.27 12.32
CA TYR A 56 8.73 3.18 12.78
C TYR A 56 8.61 2.57 14.18
N VAL A 57 9.46 1.59 14.50
CA VAL A 57 9.57 1.05 15.87
C VAL A 57 10.08 2.13 16.84
N LYS A 58 11.15 2.84 16.47
CA LYS A 58 11.70 3.95 17.27
C LYS A 58 10.67 5.07 17.51
N GLN A 59 9.86 5.37 16.51
CA GLN A 59 8.78 6.35 16.58
C GLN A 59 7.52 5.83 17.28
N LYS A 60 7.52 4.59 17.77
CA LYS A 60 6.39 3.92 18.44
C LYS A 60 5.12 3.81 17.59
N LEU A 61 5.26 3.83 16.28
CA LEU A 61 4.16 3.51 15.34
C LEU A 61 3.93 2.01 15.24
N VAL A 62 4.97 1.24 15.47
CA VAL A 62 4.97 -0.22 15.50
C VAL A 62 5.57 -0.65 16.84
N PRO A 63 4.99 -1.62 17.54
CA PRO A 63 5.56 -2.14 18.79
C PRO A 63 6.99 -2.67 18.59
N ALA A 64 7.77 -2.68 19.64
CA ALA A 64 9.10 -3.29 19.59
C ALA A 64 9.00 -4.82 19.39
N PRO A 65 9.78 -5.41 18.48
CA PRO A 65 9.74 -6.86 18.27
C PRO A 65 10.30 -7.58 19.48
N GLN A 66 9.70 -8.72 19.84
CA GLN A 66 10.18 -9.57 20.91
C GLN A 66 11.22 -10.56 20.36
N LYS A 67 12.39 -10.62 20.96
CA LYS A 67 13.51 -11.48 20.50
C LYS A 67 13.82 -11.32 19.00
N LYS A 68 13.69 -10.10 18.49
CA LYS A 68 13.84 -9.73 17.06
C LYS A 68 12.78 -10.33 16.13
N LEU A 69 11.68 -10.86 16.66
CA LEU A 69 10.59 -11.43 15.89
C LEU A 69 9.42 -10.46 15.80
N TYR A 70 8.93 -10.28 14.59
CA TYR A 70 7.76 -9.47 14.22
C TYR A 70 6.57 -10.39 14.02
N THR A 71 5.47 -10.10 14.70
CA THR A 71 4.21 -10.88 14.67
C THR A 71 3.23 -10.34 13.64
N ALA A 72 2.05 -10.97 13.53
CA ALA A 72 0.97 -10.50 12.66
C ALA A 72 0.55 -9.04 12.95
N GLU A 73 0.53 -8.63 14.22
CA GLU A 73 0.26 -7.24 14.59
C GLU A 73 1.27 -6.27 13.96
N HIS A 74 2.56 -6.59 14.03
CA HIS A 74 3.60 -5.77 13.42
C HIS A 74 3.43 -5.69 11.91
N LEU A 75 3.15 -6.82 11.25
CA LEU A 75 3.00 -6.88 9.80
C LEU A 75 1.76 -6.11 9.33
N ALA A 76 0.63 -6.21 10.03
CA ALA A 76 -0.58 -5.46 9.71
C ALA A 76 -0.33 -3.93 9.78
N ARG A 77 0.32 -3.46 10.85
CA ARG A 77 0.70 -2.05 10.99
C ARG A 77 1.66 -1.60 9.89
N LEU A 78 2.68 -2.41 9.60
CA LEU A 78 3.67 -2.09 8.56
C LEU A 78 3.09 -2.10 7.15
N LEU A 79 2.17 -3.03 6.83
CA LEU A 79 1.45 -3.03 5.55
C LEU A 79 0.61 -1.76 5.39
N PHE A 80 -0.14 -1.38 6.43
CA PHE A 80 -0.90 -0.13 6.41
C PHE A 80 0.02 1.09 6.20
N ILE A 81 1.08 1.23 7.00
CA ILE A 81 2.05 2.32 6.88
C ILE A 81 2.65 2.36 5.48
N ALA A 82 3.12 1.22 4.96
CA ALA A 82 3.78 1.16 3.66
C ALA A 82 2.86 1.62 2.52
N VAL A 83 1.56 1.32 2.61
CA VAL A 83 0.57 1.75 1.61
C VAL A 83 0.27 3.26 1.71
N VAL A 84 0.06 3.80 2.92
CA VAL A 84 -0.44 5.18 3.09
C VAL A 84 0.65 6.23 3.31
N LYS A 85 1.88 5.84 3.62
CA LYS A 85 3.00 6.78 3.89
C LYS A 85 3.25 7.83 2.80
N PRO A 86 2.97 7.59 1.50
CA PRO A 86 3.16 8.62 0.49
C PRO A 86 2.24 9.84 0.65
N VAL A 87 1.13 9.70 1.38
CA VAL A 87 0.13 10.76 1.57
C VAL A 87 -0.05 11.15 3.04
N VAL A 88 0.37 10.32 3.99
CA VAL A 88 0.20 10.57 5.43
C VAL A 88 1.57 10.77 6.10
N PRO A 89 1.85 11.94 6.69
CA PRO A 89 3.06 12.16 7.45
C PRO A 89 3.07 11.37 8.77
N LEU A 90 4.24 11.23 9.39
CA LEU A 90 4.42 10.46 10.65
C LEU A 90 3.45 10.88 11.76
N GLU A 91 3.22 12.17 11.93
CA GLU A 91 2.27 12.69 12.93
C GLU A 91 0.83 12.27 12.62
N GLY A 92 0.46 12.26 11.34
CA GLY A 92 -0.84 11.77 10.88
C GLY A 92 -1.00 10.28 11.17
N LEU A 93 0.02 9.46 10.90
CA LEU A 93 0.01 8.03 11.22
C LEU A 93 -0.16 7.79 12.72
N ARG A 94 0.54 8.57 13.55
CA ARG A 94 0.42 8.48 15.02
C ARG A 94 -1.00 8.76 15.48
N LEU A 95 -1.62 9.81 14.96
CA LEU A 95 -3.01 10.16 15.26
C LEU A 95 -3.97 9.06 14.79
N MET A 96 -3.78 8.54 13.58
CA MET A 96 -4.64 7.48 13.04
C MET A 96 -4.57 6.19 13.87
N PHE A 97 -3.39 5.78 14.32
CA PHE A 97 -3.26 4.62 15.22
C PHE A 97 -3.90 4.87 16.58
N SER A 98 -3.77 6.07 17.15
CA SER A 98 -4.46 6.42 18.41
C SER A 98 -5.98 6.31 18.26
N ILE A 99 -6.54 6.87 17.20
CA ILE A 99 -7.98 6.78 16.91
C ILE A 99 -8.42 5.32 16.71
N GLN A 100 -7.62 4.54 15.96
CA GLN A 100 -7.93 3.13 15.74
C GLN A 100 -7.97 2.35 17.06
N GLU A 101 -6.98 2.55 17.95
CA GLU A 101 -6.90 1.87 19.25
C GLU A 101 -8.08 2.21 20.17
N GLU A 102 -8.61 3.43 20.08
CA GLU A 102 -9.78 3.86 20.84
C GLU A 102 -11.10 3.30 20.28
N CYS A 103 -11.19 3.11 18.96
CA CYS A 103 -12.46 2.81 18.30
C CYS A 103 -12.65 1.34 17.92
N TYR A 104 -11.58 0.65 17.50
CA TYR A 104 -11.67 -0.69 16.90
C TYR A 104 -10.47 -1.58 17.23
N PRO A 105 -10.69 -2.91 17.41
CA PRO A 105 -9.58 -3.87 17.41
C PRO A 105 -8.76 -3.78 16.10
N LEU A 106 -7.45 -3.98 16.22
CA LEU A 106 -6.54 -3.87 15.06
C LEU A 106 -6.96 -4.78 13.91
N GLN A 107 -7.32 -6.01 14.17
CA GLN A 107 -7.77 -6.96 13.13
C GLN A 107 -8.97 -6.39 12.34
N THR A 108 -9.99 -5.90 13.04
CA THR A 108 -11.19 -5.32 12.42
C THR A 108 -10.85 -4.11 11.56
N ALA A 109 -10.05 -3.18 12.10
CA ALA A 109 -9.65 -1.97 11.39
C ALA A 109 -8.78 -2.28 10.17
N TYR A 110 -7.84 -3.22 10.30
CA TYR A 110 -6.96 -3.63 9.22
C TYR A 110 -7.72 -4.36 8.09
N ASP A 111 -8.60 -5.30 8.42
CA ASP A 111 -9.39 -6.01 7.41
C ASP A 111 -10.33 -5.06 6.67
N TYR A 112 -10.96 -4.11 7.37
CA TYR A 112 -11.74 -3.04 6.72
C TYR A 112 -10.88 -2.18 5.79
N PHE A 113 -9.69 -1.79 6.23
CA PHE A 113 -8.74 -1.07 5.38
C PHE A 113 -8.42 -1.84 4.10
N CYS A 114 -8.15 -3.14 4.20
CA CYS A 114 -7.86 -3.99 3.04
C CYS A 114 -9.04 -4.02 2.06
N ASP A 115 -10.25 -4.22 2.56
CA ASP A 115 -11.46 -4.29 1.74
C ASP A 115 -11.73 -2.96 1.03
N GLU A 116 -11.68 -1.86 1.75
CA GLU A 116 -11.96 -0.53 1.19
C GLU A 116 -10.87 -0.06 0.23
N PHE A 117 -9.60 -0.34 0.55
CA PHE A 117 -8.49 -0.01 -0.34
C PHE A 117 -8.58 -0.76 -1.67
N GLU A 118 -8.82 -2.06 -1.65
CA GLU A 118 -8.99 -2.86 -2.87
C GLU A 118 -10.22 -2.45 -3.66
N ASN A 119 -11.33 -2.12 -2.97
CA ASN A 119 -12.55 -1.62 -3.59
C ASN A 119 -12.31 -0.31 -4.36
N MET A 120 -11.73 0.69 -3.71
CA MET A 120 -11.46 1.98 -4.34
C MET A 120 -10.38 1.88 -5.43
N LEU A 121 -9.34 1.07 -5.19
CA LEU A 121 -8.28 0.84 -6.17
C LEU A 121 -8.82 0.18 -7.44
N GLY A 122 -9.60 -0.88 -7.27
CA GLY A 122 -10.23 -1.57 -8.39
C GLY A 122 -11.14 -0.66 -9.22
N ALA A 123 -11.92 0.20 -8.57
CA ALA A 123 -12.78 1.17 -9.23
C ALA A 123 -11.96 2.22 -10.00
N ALA A 124 -10.90 2.76 -9.39
CA ALA A 124 -10.06 3.78 -10.00
C ALA A 124 -9.33 3.30 -11.27
N PHE A 125 -8.98 2.01 -11.32
CA PHE A 125 -8.36 1.39 -12.50
C PHE A 125 -9.34 0.69 -13.44
N GLY A 126 -10.64 0.78 -13.18
CA GLY A 126 -11.68 0.20 -14.04
C GLY A 126 -11.74 -1.33 -14.02
N VAL A 127 -11.25 -1.95 -12.94
CA VAL A 127 -11.32 -3.41 -12.73
C VAL A 127 -12.75 -3.84 -12.38
N ALA A 128 -13.40 -3.09 -11.50
CA ALA A 128 -14.78 -3.32 -11.06
C ALA A 128 -15.41 -1.98 -10.61
N PRO A 129 -16.74 -1.85 -10.64
CA PRO A 129 -17.41 -0.70 -10.02
C PRO A 129 -17.13 -0.69 -8.51
N ALA A 130 -17.06 0.51 -7.92
CA ALA A 130 -16.94 0.65 -6.47
C ALA A 130 -18.19 0.09 -5.78
N VAL A 131 -17.99 -0.66 -4.71
CA VAL A 131 -19.06 -1.07 -3.80
C VAL A 131 -19.21 0.02 -2.74
N GLU A 132 -20.41 0.57 -2.61
CA GLU A 132 -20.72 1.55 -1.58
C GLU A 132 -21.08 0.87 -0.25
N GLY A 133 -20.85 1.58 0.86
CA GLY A 133 -21.31 1.15 2.19
C GLY A 133 -20.56 -0.05 2.76
N LEU A 134 -19.29 -0.26 2.41
CA LEU A 134 -18.48 -1.26 3.09
C LEU A 134 -18.39 -0.96 4.59
N GLY A 135 -18.73 -1.97 5.39
CA GLY A 135 -18.83 -1.86 6.85
C GLY A 135 -20.22 -1.37 7.32
N GLU A 136 -20.65 -1.87 8.47
CA GLU A 136 -22.03 -1.74 8.95
C GLU A 136 -22.36 -0.39 9.60
N THR A 137 -21.34 0.37 10.05
CA THR A 137 -21.55 1.63 10.79
C THR A 137 -20.75 2.78 10.21
N GLU A 138 -21.34 3.96 10.17
CA GLU A 138 -20.65 5.20 9.87
C GLU A 138 -20.02 5.80 11.14
N SER A 139 -18.81 6.35 11.00
CA SER A 139 -18.11 7.05 12.07
C SER A 139 -17.03 7.99 11.52
N ASP A 140 -16.68 9.04 12.28
CA ASP A 140 -15.62 9.98 11.92
C ASP A 140 -14.28 9.26 11.68
N ALA A 141 -13.99 8.21 12.44
CA ALA A 141 -12.80 7.38 12.28
C ALA A 141 -12.78 6.66 10.91
N LYS A 142 -13.95 6.16 10.48
CA LYS A 142 -14.11 5.52 9.18
C LYS A 142 -14.00 6.53 8.04
N ASP A 143 -14.57 7.73 8.20
CA ASP A 143 -14.46 8.80 7.21
C ASP A 143 -13.01 9.28 7.04
N LEU A 144 -12.26 9.41 8.13
CA LEU A 144 -10.83 9.69 8.08
C LEU A 144 -10.07 8.63 7.32
N LEU A 145 -10.32 7.34 7.60
CA LEU A 145 -9.67 6.24 6.91
C LEU A 145 -10.03 6.20 5.42
N ARG A 146 -11.30 6.39 5.06
CA ARG A 146 -11.76 6.45 3.65
C ARG A 146 -11.12 7.62 2.90
N SER A 147 -11.00 8.79 3.52
CA SER A 147 -10.31 9.95 2.94
C SER A 147 -8.84 9.65 2.70
N THR A 148 -8.18 8.98 3.65
CA THR A 148 -6.78 8.53 3.51
C THR A 148 -6.63 7.53 2.37
N ILE A 149 -7.51 6.55 2.27
CA ILE A 149 -7.53 5.56 1.19
C ILE A 149 -7.73 6.24 -0.16
N SER A 150 -8.68 7.16 -0.28
CA SER A 150 -8.94 7.90 -1.51
C SER A 150 -7.71 8.69 -1.98
N ALA A 151 -7.05 9.40 -1.07
CA ALA A 151 -5.82 10.12 -1.38
C ALA A 151 -4.69 9.17 -1.83
N THR A 152 -4.56 8.02 -1.16
CA THR A 152 -3.56 7.00 -1.50
C THR A 152 -3.83 6.38 -2.87
N VAL A 153 -5.06 6.02 -3.19
CA VAL A 153 -5.45 5.48 -4.50
C VAL A 153 -5.16 6.48 -5.61
N ASN A 154 -5.50 7.76 -5.43
CA ASN A 154 -5.17 8.82 -6.39
C ASN A 154 -3.66 8.97 -6.59
N LYS A 155 -2.87 8.85 -5.51
CA LYS A 155 -1.40 8.87 -5.58
C LYS A 155 -0.86 7.68 -6.38
N VAL A 156 -1.37 6.48 -6.13
CA VAL A 156 -0.99 5.27 -6.89
C VAL A 156 -1.32 5.45 -8.38
N CYS A 157 -2.51 5.96 -8.72
CA CYS A 157 -2.89 6.26 -10.10
C CYS A 157 -1.91 7.22 -10.76
N LEU A 158 -1.59 8.33 -10.09
CA LEU A 158 -0.66 9.32 -10.61
C LEU A 158 0.73 8.72 -10.86
N ASP A 159 1.27 7.98 -9.90
CA ASP A 159 2.60 7.39 -10.01
C ASP A 159 2.68 6.35 -11.14
N ARG A 160 1.66 5.51 -11.29
CA ARG A 160 1.59 4.53 -12.38
C ARG A 160 1.52 5.19 -13.75
N TYR A 161 0.74 6.27 -13.91
CA TYR A 161 0.72 7.02 -15.16
C TYR A 161 2.06 7.68 -15.46
N LEU A 162 2.69 8.31 -14.48
CA LEU A 162 4.01 8.94 -14.65
C LEU A 162 5.08 7.92 -15.04
N GLU A 163 5.07 6.74 -14.42
CA GLU A 163 5.99 5.64 -14.74
C GLU A 163 5.82 5.18 -16.20
N GLU A 164 4.59 4.98 -16.65
CA GLU A 164 4.32 4.57 -18.02
C GLU A 164 4.73 5.63 -19.06
N TYR A 165 4.54 6.92 -18.75
CA TYR A 165 5.02 8.00 -19.60
C TYR A 165 6.54 8.04 -19.69
N ARG A 166 7.26 7.81 -18.59
CA ARG A 166 8.74 7.72 -18.59
C ARG A 166 9.21 6.56 -19.47
N LYS A 167 8.67 5.38 -19.29
CA LYS A 167 9.01 4.20 -20.11
C LYS A 167 8.83 4.45 -21.62
N ARG A 168 7.75 5.10 -21.99
CA ARG A 168 7.49 5.44 -23.40
C ARG A 168 8.53 6.42 -23.96
N ARG A 169 8.92 7.42 -23.20
CA ARG A 169 9.97 8.38 -23.61
C ARG A 169 11.31 7.68 -23.80
N GLU A 170 11.73 6.89 -22.84
CA GLU A 170 12.98 6.13 -22.89
C GLU A 170 13.02 5.17 -24.11
N GLN A 171 11.90 4.52 -24.41
CA GLN A 171 11.78 3.65 -25.59
C GLN A 171 11.91 4.44 -26.88
N ALA A 172 11.28 5.61 -26.99
CA ALA A 172 11.36 6.47 -28.17
C ALA A 172 12.79 6.98 -28.39
N GLU A 173 13.48 7.42 -27.34
CA GLU A 173 14.88 7.88 -27.41
C GLU A 173 15.82 6.75 -27.81
N THR A 174 15.58 5.53 -27.34
CA THR A 174 16.38 4.34 -27.70
C THR A 174 16.22 3.98 -29.19
N ILE A 175 15.01 4.11 -29.74
CA ILE A 175 14.74 3.84 -31.16
C ILE A 175 15.47 4.88 -32.04
N VAL A 176 15.32 6.16 -31.71
CA VAL A 176 15.99 7.25 -32.46
C VAL A 176 17.52 7.12 -32.41
N GLY A 177 18.08 6.79 -31.24
CA GLY A 177 19.51 6.57 -31.06
C GLY A 177 20.06 5.40 -31.88
N LYS A 178 19.27 4.32 -32.03
CA LYS A 178 19.64 3.17 -32.86
C LYS A 178 19.59 3.49 -34.37
N GLU A 179 18.61 4.26 -34.81
CA GLU A 179 18.48 4.68 -36.21
C GLU A 179 19.64 5.60 -36.64
N ILE A 180 20.08 6.53 -35.77
CA ILE A 180 21.22 7.41 -36.01
C ILE A 180 22.53 6.63 -36.04
N SER A 181 22.68 5.57 -35.28
CA SER A 181 23.89 4.73 -35.22
C SER A 181 24.03 3.77 -36.40
N LEU A 182 23.00 3.64 -37.24
CA LEU A 182 22.99 2.80 -38.43
C LEU A 182 23.22 3.61 -39.74
N LEU A 183 23.30 4.94 -39.64
CA LEU A 183 23.66 5.86 -40.70
C LEU A 183 25.15 6.26 -40.62
#